data_042bc68e425f6a735a0fe945e4bc671e
#
_entry.id   042bc68e425f6a735a0fe945e4bc671e
#
_cell.length_a   1.000
_cell.length_b   1.000
_cell.length_c   1.000
_cell.angle_alpha   90.00
_cell.angle_beta   90.00
_cell.angle_gamma   90.00
#
_symmetry.space_group_name_H-M   'P 1'
#
loop_
_entity.id
_entity.type
_entity.pdbx_description
1 polymer ?
#
loop_
_entity_poly.entity_id
_entity_poly.type
_entity_poly.pdbx_seq_one_letter_code
_entity_poly.pdbx_strand_id
1 'polypeptide(L)'
;MRLDHLSQTSTRAARSCAIALGFSIPVSVALDNLLLAAVLLLWLASGQFREKLVVITDTPVVKAALGLFMLLAAGIMWSTHPAEGAHILGKYADLAFVPIFITLFRAEEDRRRASLFLLAALLLTLLLSYLNWAGAVPHRYLVTDPANQPNVFKLYLTQSILMACGAYWLALLAIHACSLRSRLLWMALAALAIVNVTLMLSGRSGQIILAALAVYLCFSVWRWRGILLATGCGLIGVAVLIFTLASPESGFAGGNIEPASGQRDGRLSAVIKDYKVWQQGGASNTSTGQRLDFATNSIAIVSAHPIIGVGTGGFAAAYAQQVDGLGIEATVNPHNEYLNLAVQLGILGLLMPALLFLVVWQQAKGLPGPLERDLARGLAIAFAVGCLFNSMLMDHVEGLLFAWCLGVLFGGYMPPRKPEVITTT
;
A
#
# COMPACT_ATOMS: atom_id res chain seq x y z
N MET A 1 -39.66 -3.24 16.66
CA MET A 1 -38.93 -3.21 17.96
C MET A 1 -37.82 -4.24 18.08
N ARG A 2 -38.07 -5.58 18.08
CA ARG A 2 -36.99 -6.58 18.21
C ARG A 2 -36.00 -6.58 17.01
N LEU A 3 -36.51 -6.47 15.79
CA LEU A 3 -35.66 -6.46 14.57
C LEU A 3 -34.81 -5.19 14.48
N ASP A 4 -35.34 -4.03 14.87
CA ASP A 4 -34.60 -2.76 14.88
C ASP A 4 -33.47 -2.79 15.93
N HIS A 5 -33.72 -3.41 17.08
CA HIS A 5 -32.71 -3.58 18.12
C HIS A 5 -31.59 -4.52 17.68
N LEU A 6 -31.92 -5.62 17.00
CA LEU A 6 -30.91 -6.54 16.43
C LEU A 6 -30.09 -5.86 15.34
N SER A 7 -30.73 -5.12 14.44
CA SER A 7 -30.05 -4.35 13.39
C SER A 7 -29.06 -3.35 13.98
N GLN A 8 -29.47 -2.57 14.98
CA GLN A 8 -28.58 -1.60 15.63
C GLN A 8 -27.41 -2.27 16.38
N THR A 9 -27.68 -3.38 17.06
CA THR A 9 -26.64 -4.13 17.78
C THR A 9 -25.63 -4.72 16.81
N SER A 10 -26.08 -5.32 15.70
CA SER A 10 -25.22 -5.85 14.65
C SER A 10 -24.37 -4.75 14.00
N THR A 11 -24.96 -3.58 13.71
CA THR A 11 -24.23 -2.44 13.18
C THR A 11 -23.13 -1.96 14.13
N ARG A 12 -23.42 -1.86 15.44
CA ARG A 12 -22.43 -1.46 16.46
C ARG A 12 -21.30 -2.48 16.55
N ALA A 13 -21.63 -3.77 16.56
CA ALA A 13 -20.64 -4.84 16.62
C ALA A 13 -19.75 -4.86 15.36
N ALA A 14 -20.36 -4.74 14.15
CA ALA A 14 -19.61 -4.63 12.89
C ALA A 14 -18.62 -3.46 12.90
N ARG A 15 -19.05 -2.32 13.41
CA ARG A 15 -18.24 -1.12 13.55
C ARG A 15 -17.07 -1.32 14.53
N SER A 16 -17.33 -1.95 15.68
CA SER A 16 -16.26 -2.27 16.64
C SER A 16 -15.22 -3.21 16.05
N CYS A 17 -15.64 -4.24 15.29
CA CYS A 17 -14.72 -5.11 14.57
C CYS A 17 -13.93 -4.35 13.50
N ALA A 18 -14.59 -3.45 12.74
CA ALA A 18 -13.93 -2.63 11.73
C ALA A 18 -12.92 -1.64 12.35
N ILE A 19 -13.19 -1.10 13.54
CA ILE A 19 -12.24 -0.27 14.31
C ILE A 19 -11.03 -1.13 14.75
N ALA A 20 -11.28 -2.34 15.27
CA ALA A 20 -10.23 -3.25 15.73
C ALA A 20 -9.30 -3.69 14.59
N LEU A 21 -9.80 -3.80 13.35
CA LEU A 21 -8.99 -4.05 12.16
C LEU A 21 -7.85 -3.03 12.01
N GLY A 22 -8.05 -1.77 12.36
CA GLY A 22 -6.99 -0.76 12.30
C GLY A 22 -5.77 -1.16 13.13
N PHE A 23 -5.95 -1.80 14.28
CA PHE A 23 -4.84 -2.33 15.08
C PHE A 23 -4.32 -3.66 14.52
N SER A 24 -5.20 -4.50 14.01
CA SER A 24 -4.87 -5.86 13.55
C SER A 24 -3.99 -5.85 12.28
N ILE A 25 -4.28 -4.98 11.31
CA ILE A 25 -3.60 -4.93 10.01
C ILE A 25 -2.07 -4.92 10.12
N PRO A 26 -1.42 -4.07 10.92
CA PRO A 26 0.03 -4.13 11.08
C PRO A 26 0.52 -5.34 11.89
N VAL A 27 -0.36 -6.02 12.66
CA VAL A 27 0.05 -6.99 13.69
C VAL A 27 -0.19 -8.44 13.26
N SER A 28 -1.40 -8.82 12.80
CA SER A 28 -1.76 -10.24 12.64
C SER A 28 -2.73 -10.50 11.49
N VAL A 29 -2.26 -11.21 10.45
CA VAL A 29 -3.09 -11.64 9.32
C VAL A 29 -4.23 -12.57 9.76
N ALA A 30 -3.98 -13.44 10.75
CA ALA A 30 -5.02 -14.33 11.25
C ALA A 30 -6.17 -13.57 11.91
N LEU A 31 -5.85 -12.53 12.68
CA LEU A 31 -6.83 -11.65 13.30
C LEU A 31 -7.55 -10.80 12.23
N ASP A 32 -6.86 -10.36 11.18
CA ASP A 32 -7.47 -9.65 10.06
C ASP A 32 -8.58 -10.47 9.43
N ASN A 33 -8.31 -11.72 9.07
CA ASN A 33 -9.28 -12.61 8.45
C ASN A 33 -10.49 -12.89 9.35
N LEU A 34 -10.26 -13.08 10.66
CA LEU A 34 -11.33 -13.27 11.64
C LEU A 34 -12.24 -12.03 11.74
N LEU A 35 -11.61 -10.85 11.85
CA LEU A 35 -12.34 -9.59 11.96
C LEU A 35 -13.07 -9.24 10.66
N LEU A 36 -12.49 -9.51 9.48
CA LEU A 36 -13.14 -9.32 8.18
C LEU A 36 -14.39 -10.20 8.06
N ALA A 37 -14.28 -11.49 8.41
CA ALA A 37 -15.43 -12.38 8.43
C ALA A 37 -16.52 -11.89 9.39
N ALA A 38 -16.16 -11.47 10.60
CA ALA A 38 -17.10 -10.89 11.55
C ALA A 38 -17.74 -9.59 11.04
N VAL A 39 -16.96 -8.69 10.45
CA VAL A 39 -17.46 -7.45 9.82
C VAL A 39 -18.48 -7.76 8.74
N LEU A 40 -18.17 -8.69 7.83
CA LEU A 40 -19.07 -9.07 6.73
C LEU A 40 -20.39 -9.65 7.27
N LEU A 41 -20.32 -10.64 8.15
CA LEU A 41 -21.50 -11.31 8.70
C LEU A 41 -22.40 -10.34 9.49
N LEU A 42 -21.80 -9.51 10.34
CA LEU A 42 -22.53 -8.52 11.15
C LEU A 42 -23.10 -7.38 10.28
N TRP A 43 -22.37 -6.96 9.23
CA TRP A 43 -22.85 -5.96 8.28
C TRP A 43 -24.04 -6.49 7.47
N LEU A 44 -24.01 -7.76 7.05
CA LEU A 44 -25.17 -8.41 6.39
C LEU A 44 -26.34 -8.54 7.37
N ALA A 45 -26.10 -8.99 8.60
CA ALA A 45 -27.14 -9.13 9.63
C ALA A 45 -27.77 -7.80 10.06
N SER A 46 -27.05 -6.67 9.89
CA SER A 46 -27.57 -5.35 10.24
C SER A 46 -28.68 -4.84 9.30
N GLY A 47 -28.89 -5.43 8.12
CA GLY A 47 -29.91 -4.99 7.17
C GLY A 47 -29.66 -3.57 6.63
N GLN A 48 -30.72 -2.76 6.49
CA GLN A 48 -30.67 -1.34 6.04
C GLN A 48 -29.97 -1.15 4.68
N PHE A 49 -30.09 -2.15 3.79
CA PHE A 49 -29.35 -2.16 2.51
C PHE A 49 -29.68 -0.98 1.60
N ARG A 50 -30.92 -0.45 1.67
CA ARG A 50 -31.32 0.72 0.88
C ARG A 50 -30.50 1.96 1.25
N GLU A 51 -30.33 2.22 2.54
CA GLU A 51 -29.55 3.36 3.04
C GLU A 51 -28.05 3.17 2.72
N LYS A 52 -27.54 1.96 2.93
CA LYS A 52 -26.17 1.59 2.56
C LYS A 52 -25.91 1.78 1.07
N LEU A 53 -26.86 1.37 0.21
CA LEU A 53 -26.73 1.51 -1.24
C LEU A 53 -26.64 2.98 -1.67
N VAL A 54 -27.40 3.89 -1.07
CA VAL A 54 -27.30 5.33 -1.33
C VAL A 54 -25.86 5.82 -1.04
N VAL A 55 -25.31 5.48 0.13
CA VAL A 55 -23.95 5.87 0.49
C VAL A 55 -22.91 5.31 -0.52
N ILE A 56 -23.09 4.06 -0.91
CA ILE A 56 -22.22 3.37 -1.88
C ILE A 56 -22.28 4.07 -3.25
N THR A 57 -23.48 4.36 -3.74
CA THR A 57 -23.67 4.97 -5.06
C THR A 57 -23.25 6.43 -5.12
N ASP A 58 -23.29 7.16 -4.00
CA ASP A 58 -22.91 8.57 -3.94
C ASP A 58 -21.40 8.79 -3.75
N THR A 59 -20.64 7.72 -3.49
CA THR A 59 -19.21 7.81 -3.23
C THR A 59 -18.38 7.36 -4.45
N PRO A 60 -17.74 8.28 -5.20
CA PRO A 60 -17.01 7.93 -6.43
C PRO A 60 -15.86 6.94 -6.21
N VAL A 61 -15.21 7.00 -5.04
CA VAL A 61 -14.10 6.10 -4.68
C VAL A 61 -14.57 4.65 -4.61
N VAL A 62 -15.80 4.40 -4.13
CA VAL A 62 -16.41 3.05 -4.12
C VAL A 62 -16.59 2.54 -5.55
N LYS A 63 -17.09 3.40 -6.44
CA LYS A 63 -17.29 3.01 -7.85
C LYS A 63 -15.98 2.62 -8.53
N ALA A 64 -14.90 3.36 -8.24
CA ALA A 64 -13.58 3.06 -8.80
C ALA A 64 -13.01 1.74 -8.24
N ALA A 65 -13.12 1.52 -6.91
CA ALA A 65 -12.64 0.29 -6.26
C ALA A 65 -13.43 -0.95 -6.75
N LEU A 66 -14.76 -0.87 -6.74
CA LEU A 66 -15.61 -1.94 -7.26
C LEU A 66 -15.45 -2.11 -8.76
N GLY A 67 -15.22 -1.04 -9.52
CA GLY A 67 -14.95 -1.10 -10.96
C GLY A 67 -13.73 -1.96 -11.28
N LEU A 68 -12.63 -1.78 -10.55
CA LEU A 68 -11.44 -2.61 -10.70
C LEU A 68 -11.73 -4.07 -10.29
N PHE A 69 -12.42 -4.30 -9.16
CA PHE A 69 -12.78 -5.64 -8.71
C PHE A 69 -13.69 -6.36 -9.72
N MET A 70 -14.70 -5.67 -10.24
CA MET A 70 -15.63 -6.23 -11.24
C MET A 70 -14.95 -6.47 -12.60
N LEU A 71 -13.98 -5.64 -12.98
CA LEU A 71 -13.18 -5.86 -14.18
C LEU A 71 -12.35 -7.14 -14.05
N LEU A 72 -11.72 -7.37 -12.89
CA LEU A 72 -11.03 -8.62 -12.58
C LEU A 72 -11.99 -9.82 -12.63
N ALA A 73 -13.17 -9.70 -12.04
CA ALA A 73 -14.18 -10.76 -12.08
C ALA A 73 -14.63 -11.06 -13.53
N ALA A 74 -14.87 -10.02 -14.33
CA ALA A 74 -15.20 -10.20 -15.74
C ALA A 74 -14.05 -10.84 -16.53
N GLY A 75 -12.78 -10.51 -16.19
CA GLY A 75 -11.59 -11.08 -16.79
C GLY A 75 -11.46 -12.60 -16.70
N ILE A 76 -12.16 -13.22 -15.75
CA ILE A 76 -12.23 -14.68 -15.62
C ILE A 76 -12.97 -15.31 -16.81
N MET A 77 -13.94 -14.59 -17.40
CA MET A 77 -14.80 -15.15 -18.47
C MET A 77 -14.03 -15.46 -19.76
N TRP A 78 -12.91 -14.79 -20.00
CA TRP A 78 -12.04 -15.07 -21.17
C TRP A 78 -10.68 -15.63 -20.77
N SER A 79 -10.48 -15.95 -19.50
CA SER A 79 -9.25 -16.58 -19.02
C SER A 79 -9.18 -18.03 -19.45
N THR A 80 -8.00 -18.47 -19.90
CA THR A 80 -7.72 -19.89 -20.14
C THR A 80 -7.51 -20.69 -18.84
N HIS A 81 -7.38 -19.98 -17.71
CA HIS A 81 -7.14 -20.54 -16.37
C HIS A 81 -8.17 -20.00 -15.35
N PRO A 82 -9.47 -20.29 -15.48
CA PRO A 82 -10.52 -19.68 -14.64
C PRO A 82 -10.41 -20.02 -13.15
N ALA A 83 -9.88 -21.20 -12.80
CA ALA A 83 -9.64 -21.58 -11.39
C ALA A 83 -8.58 -20.68 -10.74
N GLU A 84 -7.47 -20.41 -11.43
CA GLU A 84 -6.46 -19.45 -11.00
C GLU A 84 -7.03 -18.04 -11.00
N GLY A 85 -7.90 -17.71 -11.98
CA GLY A 85 -8.63 -16.45 -12.03
C GLY A 85 -9.47 -16.21 -10.77
N ALA A 86 -10.17 -17.21 -10.28
CA ALA A 86 -10.92 -17.12 -9.03
C ALA A 86 -10.00 -16.94 -7.81
N HIS A 87 -8.84 -17.62 -7.79
CA HIS A 87 -7.83 -17.43 -6.74
C HIS A 87 -7.27 -15.99 -6.74
N ILE A 88 -6.89 -15.47 -7.92
CA ILE A 88 -6.41 -14.09 -8.07
C ILE A 88 -7.50 -13.09 -7.67
N LEU A 89 -8.75 -13.27 -8.10
CA LEU A 89 -9.87 -12.42 -7.68
C LEU A 89 -10.01 -12.40 -6.15
N GLY A 90 -9.82 -13.54 -5.49
CA GLY A 90 -9.80 -13.64 -4.03
C GLY A 90 -8.72 -12.77 -3.38
N LYS A 91 -7.56 -12.60 -4.00
CA LYS A 91 -6.49 -11.72 -3.50
C LYS A 91 -6.85 -10.23 -3.57
N TYR A 92 -7.74 -9.83 -4.48
CA TYR A 92 -8.27 -8.46 -4.57
C TYR A 92 -9.58 -8.27 -3.81
N ALA A 93 -10.03 -9.26 -3.01
CA ALA A 93 -11.30 -9.19 -2.28
C ALA A 93 -11.38 -8.00 -1.31
N ASP A 94 -10.25 -7.48 -0.85
CA ASP A 94 -10.19 -6.31 0.01
C ASP A 94 -10.86 -5.09 -0.63
N LEU A 95 -10.81 -4.94 -1.96
CA LEU A 95 -11.51 -3.87 -2.68
C LEU A 95 -13.04 -3.97 -2.53
N ALA A 96 -13.59 -5.18 -2.39
CA ALA A 96 -15.02 -5.38 -2.16
C ALA A 96 -15.45 -4.99 -0.72
N PHE A 97 -14.52 -4.84 0.21
CA PHE A 97 -14.80 -4.32 1.56
C PHE A 97 -14.86 -2.80 1.63
N VAL A 98 -14.37 -2.05 0.63
CA VAL A 98 -14.41 -0.57 0.61
C VAL A 98 -15.83 -0.04 0.86
N PRO A 99 -16.90 -0.48 0.15
CA PRO A 99 -18.27 -0.05 0.43
C PRO A 99 -18.74 -0.39 1.84
N ILE A 100 -18.33 -1.54 2.38
CA ILE A 100 -18.69 -1.96 3.74
C ILE A 100 -18.10 -0.98 4.75
N PHE A 101 -16.79 -0.72 4.67
CA PHE A 101 -16.10 0.19 5.57
C PHE A 101 -16.64 1.62 5.50
N ILE A 102 -16.92 2.15 4.31
CA ILE A 102 -17.48 3.50 4.14
C ILE A 102 -18.85 3.62 4.83
N THR A 103 -19.68 2.58 4.74
CA THR A 103 -20.99 2.59 5.41
C THR A 103 -20.89 2.48 6.94
N LEU A 104 -19.84 1.83 7.46
CA LEU A 104 -19.61 1.69 8.89
C LEU A 104 -18.99 2.93 9.53
N PHE A 105 -18.12 3.65 8.82
CA PHE A 105 -17.37 4.79 9.34
C PHE A 105 -18.03 6.16 9.08
N ARG A 106 -19.38 6.24 9.10
CA ARG A 106 -20.10 7.50 8.87
C ARG A 106 -19.90 8.53 10.00
N ALA A 107 -19.83 8.07 11.25
CA ALA A 107 -19.66 8.94 12.41
C ALA A 107 -18.18 9.35 12.57
N GLU A 108 -17.93 10.63 12.85
CA GLU A 108 -16.58 11.17 13.06
C GLU A 108 -15.86 10.49 14.21
N GLU A 109 -16.57 10.21 15.31
CA GLU A 109 -15.99 9.55 16.49
C GLU A 109 -15.45 8.15 16.15
N ASP A 110 -16.16 7.40 15.30
CA ASP A 110 -15.73 6.05 14.89
C ASP A 110 -14.50 6.13 13.97
N ARG A 111 -14.44 7.11 13.06
CA ARG A 111 -13.26 7.37 12.23
C ARG A 111 -12.04 7.74 13.07
N ARG A 112 -12.25 8.61 14.06
CA ARG A 112 -11.20 9.01 15.00
C ARG A 112 -10.68 7.80 15.81
N ARG A 113 -11.58 6.97 16.36
CA ARG A 113 -11.20 5.74 17.08
C ARG A 113 -10.44 4.78 16.17
N ALA A 114 -10.93 4.55 14.97
CA ALA A 114 -10.28 3.70 13.97
C ALA A 114 -8.85 4.20 13.67
N SER A 115 -8.69 5.49 13.42
CA SER A 115 -7.38 6.13 13.22
C SER A 115 -6.44 5.95 14.40
N LEU A 116 -6.94 6.10 15.63
CA LEU A 116 -6.14 5.89 16.84
C LEU A 116 -5.70 4.42 17.00
N PHE A 117 -6.52 3.45 16.64
CA PHE A 117 -6.16 2.03 16.67
C PHE A 117 -5.04 1.70 15.70
N LEU A 118 -5.12 2.20 14.46
CA LEU A 118 -4.02 2.02 13.49
C LEU A 118 -2.75 2.74 13.95
N LEU A 119 -2.86 3.98 14.41
CA LEU A 119 -1.71 4.74 14.91
C LEU A 119 -1.03 4.02 16.10
N ALA A 120 -1.82 3.48 17.02
CA ALA A 120 -1.30 2.72 18.18
C ALA A 120 -0.55 1.46 17.70
N ALA A 121 -1.07 0.73 16.70
CA ALA A 121 -0.39 -0.43 16.14
C ALA A 121 0.93 -0.07 15.45
N LEU A 122 0.94 1.04 14.68
CA LEU A 122 2.16 1.54 14.02
C LEU A 122 3.22 1.96 15.05
N LEU A 123 2.82 2.68 16.10
CA LEU A 123 3.73 3.08 17.18
C LEU A 123 4.25 1.88 17.98
N LEU A 124 3.40 0.88 18.23
CA LEU A 124 3.82 -0.38 18.87
C LEU A 124 4.83 -1.13 17.99
N THR A 125 4.56 -1.24 16.68
CA THR A 125 5.48 -1.85 15.73
C THR A 125 6.82 -1.11 15.69
N LEU A 126 6.79 0.22 15.68
CA LEU A 126 7.98 1.07 15.71
C LEU A 126 8.79 0.82 17.00
N LEU A 127 8.14 0.87 18.16
CA LEU A 127 8.77 0.60 19.46
C LEU A 127 9.44 -0.78 19.50
N LEU A 128 8.68 -1.81 19.13
CA LEU A 128 9.19 -3.18 19.13
C LEU A 128 10.31 -3.40 18.12
N SER A 129 10.29 -2.71 16.97
CA SER A 129 11.37 -2.74 15.98
C SER A 129 12.67 -2.18 16.56
N TYR A 130 12.61 -1.07 17.31
CA TYR A 130 13.77 -0.53 18.02
C TYR A 130 14.27 -1.45 19.16
N LEU A 131 13.35 -2.04 19.94
CA LEU A 131 13.69 -3.01 20.98
C LEU A 131 14.31 -4.29 20.39
N ASN A 132 13.81 -4.74 19.23
CA ASN A 132 14.41 -5.85 18.50
C ASN A 132 15.83 -5.48 18.02
N TRP A 133 16.00 -4.32 17.43
CA TRP A 133 17.31 -3.83 17.00
C TRP A 133 18.32 -3.73 18.16
N ALA A 134 17.85 -3.33 19.35
CA ALA A 134 18.64 -3.29 20.58
C ALA A 134 18.87 -4.67 21.24
N GLY A 135 18.35 -5.76 20.65
CA GLY A 135 18.48 -7.11 21.20
C GLY A 135 17.62 -7.38 22.45
N ALA A 136 16.66 -6.50 22.75
CA ALA A 136 15.82 -6.60 23.95
C ALA A 136 14.62 -7.56 23.79
N VAL A 137 14.29 -7.98 22.54
CA VAL A 137 13.18 -8.90 22.25
C VAL A 137 13.73 -10.26 21.86
N PRO A 138 13.32 -11.37 22.52
CA PRO A 138 13.75 -12.71 22.14
C PRO A 138 13.31 -13.07 20.71
N HIS A 139 14.23 -13.55 19.88
CA HIS A 139 13.98 -13.92 18.48
C HIS A 139 12.81 -14.89 18.26
N ARG A 140 12.51 -15.76 19.24
CA ARG A 140 11.40 -16.72 19.18
C ARG A 140 10.00 -16.08 19.05
N TYR A 141 9.86 -14.80 19.32
CA TYR A 141 8.60 -14.03 19.23
C TYR A 141 8.53 -13.14 18.00
N LEU A 142 9.55 -13.16 17.18
CA LEU A 142 9.67 -12.29 16.01
C LEU A 142 9.50 -13.10 14.72
N VAL A 143 9.06 -12.43 13.67
CA VAL A 143 9.13 -13.01 12.32
C VAL A 143 10.61 -13.15 11.97
N THR A 144 11.07 -14.40 11.80
CA THR A 144 12.45 -14.66 11.38
C THR A 144 12.60 -14.24 9.93
N ASP A 145 13.40 -13.20 9.70
CA ASP A 145 13.80 -12.77 8.37
C ASP A 145 15.20 -13.35 8.09
N PRO A 146 15.41 -14.01 6.92
CA PRO A 146 16.74 -14.47 6.52
C PRO A 146 17.79 -13.35 6.47
N ALA A 147 17.36 -12.10 6.28
CA ALA A 147 18.22 -10.92 6.25
C ALA A 147 18.56 -10.36 7.64
N ASN A 148 18.12 -11.01 8.73
CA ASN A 148 18.37 -10.60 10.13
C ASN A 148 18.00 -9.14 10.42
N GLN A 149 16.85 -8.70 9.90
CA GLN A 149 16.36 -7.32 10.05
C GLN A 149 15.48 -7.15 11.29
N PRO A 150 15.38 -5.93 11.85
CA PRO A 150 14.59 -5.66 13.05
C PRO A 150 13.08 -5.51 12.76
N ASN A 151 12.53 -6.25 11.81
CA ASN A 151 11.09 -6.36 11.61
C ASN A 151 10.45 -7.19 12.74
N VAL A 152 9.14 -6.99 12.97
CA VAL A 152 8.46 -7.55 14.15
C VAL A 152 7.32 -8.47 13.76
N PHE A 153 6.20 -7.92 13.27
CA PHE A 153 4.98 -8.67 13.00
C PHE A 153 4.84 -9.07 11.53
N LYS A 154 5.45 -8.33 10.64
CA LYS A 154 5.39 -8.51 9.19
C LYS A 154 6.79 -8.60 8.61
N LEU A 155 6.90 -9.11 7.39
CA LEU A 155 8.15 -9.07 6.64
C LEU A 155 8.65 -7.63 6.51
N TYR A 156 9.95 -7.46 6.40
CA TYR A 156 10.60 -6.14 6.33
C TYR A 156 10.05 -5.25 5.18
N LEU A 157 9.64 -5.85 4.06
CA LEU A 157 9.03 -5.12 2.93
C LEU A 157 7.72 -4.46 3.35
N THR A 158 6.77 -5.24 3.86
CA THR A 158 5.48 -4.75 4.35
C THR A 158 5.65 -3.77 5.50
N GLN A 159 6.53 -4.09 6.48
CA GLN A 159 6.79 -3.17 7.59
C GLN A 159 7.37 -1.85 7.11
N SER A 160 8.28 -1.84 6.12
CA SER A 160 8.85 -0.60 5.58
C SER A 160 7.78 0.28 4.89
N ILE A 161 6.82 -0.32 4.19
CA ILE A 161 5.70 0.40 3.58
C ILE A 161 4.78 1.00 4.64
N LEU A 162 4.40 0.20 5.65
CA LEU A 162 3.56 0.64 6.77
C LEU A 162 4.23 1.79 7.54
N MET A 163 5.52 1.70 7.81
CA MET A 163 6.28 2.73 8.52
C MET A 163 6.48 3.99 7.66
N ALA A 164 6.62 3.87 6.34
CA ALA A 164 6.67 5.03 5.44
C ALA A 164 5.35 5.83 5.46
N CYS A 165 4.22 5.14 5.38
CA CYS A 165 2.90 5.75 5.54
C CYS A 165 2.70 6.33 6.96
N GLY A 166 3.19 5.61 7.98
CA GLY A 166 3.17 6.06 9.37
C GLY A 166 4.00 7.33 9.59
N ALA A 167 5.21 7.40 9.05
CA ALA A 167 6.08 8.58 9.12
C ALA A 167 5.42 9.82 8.51
N TYR A 168 4.78 9.64 7.34
CA TYR A 168 4.02 10.70 6.69
C TYR A 168 2.83 11.16 7.57
N TRP A 169 2.07 10.23 8.14
CA TRP A 169 0.96 10.58 9.02
C TRP A 169 1.43 11.32 10.27
N LEU A 170 2.51 10.85 10.94
CA LEU A 170 3.10 11.53 12.09
C LEU A 170 3.59 12.94 11.75
N ALA A 171 4.16 13.14 10.56
CA ALA A 171 4.54 14.46 10.07
C ALA A 171 3.34 15.38 9.88
N LEU A 172 2.23 14.89 9.34
CA LEU A 172 0.98 15.64 9.23
C LEU A 172 0.41 16.00 10.62
N LEU A 173 0.44 15.07 11.58
CA LEU A 173 0.03 15.36 12.96
C LEU A 173 0.89 16.46 13.60
N ALA A 174 2.19 16.48 13.30
CA ALA A 174 3.08 17.56 13.75
C ALA A 174 2.71 18.92 13.12
N ILE A 175 2.37 18.95 11.82
CA ILE A 175 1.97 20.16 11.12
C ILE A 175 0.65 20.72 11.68
N HIS A 176 -0.30 19.86 11.98
CA HIS A 176 -1.62 20.24 12.50
C HIS A 176 -1.67 20.38 14.03
N ALA A 177 -0.55 20.16 14.74
CA ALA A 177 -0.50 20.26 16.19
C ALA A 177 -0.67 21.69 16.70
N CYS A 178 -1.59 21.89 17.67
CA CYS A 178 -1.87 23.20 18.25
C CYS A 178 -0.82 23.66 19.28
N SER A 179 -0.08 22.75 19.92
CA SER A 179 0.94 23.07 20.93
C SER A 179 2.33 22.71 20.47
N LEU A 180 3.34 23.49 20.92
CA LEU A 180 4.74 23.19 20.62
C LEU A 180 5.17 21.81 21.16
N ARG A 181 4.71 21.41 22.34
CA ARG A 181 5.02 20.09 22.94
C ARG A 181 4.49 18.96 22.06
N SER A 182 3.24 19.04 21.64
CA SER A 182 2.62 18.06 20.74
C SER A 182 3.34 18.02 19.38
N ARG A 183 3.68 19.18 18.83
CA ARG A 183 4.43 19.27 17.55
C ARG A 183 5.79 18.59 17.66
N LEU A 184 6.57 18.89 18.71
CA LEU A 184 7.88 18.27 18.93
C LEU A 184 7.78 16.76 19.13
N LEU A 185 6.76 16.28 19.86
CA LEU A 185 6.52 14.85 20.06
C LEU A 185 6.27 14.15 18.70
N TRP A 186 5.34 14.65 17.90
CA TRP A 186 5.02 14.05 16.60
C TRP A 186 6.19 14.13 15.62
N MET A 187 6.97 15.22 15.64
CA MET A 187 8.20 15.33 14.85
C MET A 187 9.25 14.30 15.27
N ALA A 188 9.45 14.09 16.56
CA ALA A 188 10.39 13.08 17.06
C ALA A 188 9.96 11.66 16.65
N LEU A 189 8.68 11.32 16.79
CA LEU A 189 8.14 10.04 16.36
C LEU A 189 8.24 9.85 14.83
N ALA A 190 7.97 10.90 14.05
CA ALA A 190 8.16 10.87 12.60
C ALA A 190 9.64 10.63 12.23
N ALA A 191 10.57 11.30 12.90
CA ALA A 191 12.01 11.10 12.69
C ALA A 191 12.44 9.66 13.01
N LEU A 192 11.95 9.09 14.11
CA LEU A 192 12.19 7.68 14.44
C LEU A 192 11.63 6.74 13.36
N ALA A 193 10.42 6.98 12.85
CA ALA A 193 9.85 6.17 11.78
C ALA A 193 10.66 6.30 10.46
N ILE A 194 11.16 7.50 10.14
CA ILE A 194 12.04 7.73 8.98
C ILE A 194 13.35 6.93 9.14
N VAL A 195 13.99 6.99 10.31
CA VAL A 195 15.21 6.22 10.61
C VAL A 195 14.94 4.72 10.49
N ASN A 196 13.79 4.25 10.99
CA ASN A 196 13.40 2.83 10.87
C ASN A 196 13.35 2.40 9.39
N VAL A 197 12.68 3.17 8.53
CA VAL A 197 12.55 2.86 7.09
C VAL A 197 13.87 2.97 6.35
N THR A 198 14.69 3.99 6.66
CA THR A 198 15.89 4.30 5.84
C THR A 198 17.13 3.55 6.27
N LEU A 199 17.32 3.34 7.57
CA LEU A 199 18.56 2.81 8.13
C LEU A 199 18.41 1.40 8.73
N MET A 200 17.22 1.04 9.25
CA MET A 200 17.02 -0.22 9.96
C MET A 200 16.42 -1.31 9.06
N LEU A 201 15.54 -0.95 8.11
CA LEU A 201 14.90 -1.88 7.20
C LEU A 201 15.48 -1.74 5.78
N SER A 202 15.70 -2.87 5.09
CA SER A 202 16.22 -2.86 3.72
C SER A 202 15.12 -2.78 2.64
N GLY A 203 13.87 -2.52 3.03
CA GLY A 203 12.72 -2.47 2.13
C GLY A 203 12.75 -1.27 1.17
N ARG A 204 13.33 -1.43 -0.03
CA ARG A 204 13.48 -0.37 -1.04
C ARG A 204 12.14 0.29 -1.41
N SER A 205 11.06 -0.48 -1.49
CA SER A 205 9.72 0.04 -1.81
C SER A 205 9.23 1.04 -0.76
N GLY A 206 9.42 0.76 0.54
CA GLY A 206 9.09 1.69 1.61
C GLY A 206 9.92 2.98 1.54
N GLN A 207 11.22 2.87 1.20
CA GLN A 207 12.10 4.05 1.03
C GLN A 207 11.64 4.94 -0.14
N ILE A 208 11.25 4.35 -1.27
CA ILE A 208 10.74 5.09 -2.44
C ILE A 208 9.40 5.76 -2.11
N ILE A 209 8.50 5.04 -1.45
CA ILE A 209 7.21 5.59 -0.99
C ILE A 209 7.45 6.75 -0.02
N LEU A 210 8.35 6.60 0.96
CA LEU A 210 8.71 7.65 1.89
C LEU A 210 9.24 8.90 1.18
N ALA A 211 10.11 8.73 0.18
CA ALA A 211 10.64 9.83 -0.62
C ALA A 211 9.53 10.55 -1.40
N ALA A 212 8.63 9.80 -2.05
CA ALA A 212 7.50 10.38 -2.77
C ALA A 212 6.54 11.16 -1.85
N LEU A 213 6.26 10.61 -0.67
CA LEU A 213 5.43 11.27 0.35
C LEU A 213 6.12 12.52 0.93
N ALA A 214 7.43 12.49 1.13
CA ALA A 214 8.21 13.66 1.58
C ALA A 214 8.19 14.78 0.53
N VAL A 215 8.38 14.46 -0.76
CA VAL A 215 8.25 15.42 -1.87
C VAL A 215 6.85 16.04 -1.90
N TYR A 216 5.82 15.21 -1.78
CA TYR A 216 4.45 15.72 -1.72
C TYR A 216 4.21 16.62 -0.50
N LEU A 217 4.69 16.24 0.68
CA LEU A 217 4.55 17.03 1.90
C LEU A 217 5.23 18.39 1.75
N CYS A 218 6.46 18.43 1.23
CA CYS A 218 7.17 19.68 0.95
C CYS A 218 6.38 20.56 -0.02
N PHE A 219 5.82 19.98 -1.09
CA PHE A 219 5.00 20.70 -2.04
C PHE A 219 3.70 21.23 -1.40
N SER A 220 3.02 20.45 -0.57
CA SER A 220 1.75 20.83 0.06
C SER A 220 1.92 21.97 1.07
N VAL A 221 3.06 21.98 1.82
CA VAL A 221 3.32 22.98 2.86
C VAL A 221 3.89 24.29 2.29
N TRP A 222 4.84 24.21 1.36
CA TRP A 222 5.60 25.39 0.89
C TRP A 222 5.35 25.78 -0.57
N ARG A 223 4.45 25.13 -1.28
CA ARG A 223 4.11 25.40 -2.69
C ARG A 223 5.37 25.46 -3.56
N TRP A 224 5.60 26.56 -4.31
CA TRP A 224 6.76 26.73 -5.20
C TRP A 224 8.11 26.73 -4.46
N ARG A 225 8.17 27.30 -3.25
CA ARG A 225 9.36 27.23 -2.39
C ARG A 225 9.61 25.81 -1.91
N GLY A 226 8.56 25.03 -1.74
CA GLY A 226 8.65 23.61 -1.41
C GLY A 226 9.24 22.77 -2.54
N ILE A 227 9.04 23.13 -3.80
CA ILE A 227 9.69 22.43 -4.93
C ILE A 227 11.21 22.62 -4.86
N LEU A 228 11.70 23.82 -4.60
CA LEU A 228 13.14 24.09 -4.45
C LEU A 228 13.73 23.35 -3.25
N LEU A 229 13.01 23.28 -2.12
CA LEU A 229 13.41 22.51 -0.95
C LEU A 229 13.26 21.00 -1.19
N ALA A 230 12.20 20.56 -1.87
CA ALA A 230 11.99 19.16 -2.21
C ALA A 230 13.02 18.67 -3.25
N THR A 231 13.42 19.52 -4.22
CA THR A 231 14.54 19.21 -5.12
C THR A 231 15.87 19.19 -4.36
N GLY A 232 16.08 20.12 -3.45
CA GLY A 232 17.25 20.11 -2.57
C GLY A 232 17.29 18.90 -1.63
N CYS A 233 16.19 18.61 -0.94
CA CYS A 233 16.05 17.43 -0.09
C CYS A 233 16.04 16.14 -0.91
N GLY A 234 15.47 16.13 -2.11
CA GLY A 234 15.51 15.02 -3.04
C GLY A 234 16.92 14.75 -3.55
N LEU A 235 17.67 15.80 -3.91
CA LEU A 235 19.10 15.70 -4.27
C LEU A 235 19.94 15.25 -3.08
N ILE A 236 19.65 15.75 -1.88
CA ILE A 236 20.32 15.26 -0.64
C ILE A 236 19.92 13.81 -0.37
N GLY A 237 18.63 13.46 -0.51
CA GLY A 237 18.15 12.08 -0.36
C GLY A 237 18.76 11.14 -1.39
N VAL A 238 18.87 11.56 -2.64
CA VAL A 238 19.57 10.84 -3.72
C VAL A 238 21.08 10.79 -3.42
N ALA A 239 21.69 11.88 -2.96
CA ALA A 239 23.10 11.90 -2.57
C ALA A 239 23.37 11.00 -1.35
N VAL A 240 22.49 11.00 -0.34
CA VAL A 240 22.54 10.08 0.82
C VAL A 240 22.28 8.65 0.36
N LEU A 241 21.33 8.42 -0.54
CA LEU A 241 21.08 7.10 -1.14
C LEU A 241 22.29 6.63 -1.96
N ILE A 242 22.88 7.49 -2.78
CA ILE A 242 24.11 7.22 -3.52
C ILE A 242 25.26 6.97 -2.54
N PHE A 243 25.41 7.78 -1.51
CA PHE A 243 26.44 7.63 -0.49
C PHE A 243 26.28 6.33 0.31
N THR A 244 25.08 5.99 0.75
CA THR A 244 24.77 4.70 1.44
C THR A 244 24.89 3.50 0.51
N LEU A 245 24.60 3.69 -0.79
CA LEU A 245 24.80 2.67 -1.82
C LEU A 245 26.25 2.56 -2.27
N ALA A 246 27.04 3.62 -2.18
CA ALA A 246 28.46 3.68 -2.56
C ALA A 246 29.40 3.38 -1.38
N SER A 247 28.94 3.55 -0.12
CA SER A 247 29.74 3.21 1.05
C SER A 247 29.94 1.70 1.13
N PRO A 248 31.18 1.21 1.28
CA PRO A 248 31.40 -0.18 1.66
C PRO A 248 30.65 -0.41 2.98
N GLU A 249 30.04 -1.57 3.17
CA GLU A 249 29.28 -1.92 4.37
C GLU A 249 30.14 -1.65 5.63
N SER A 250 30.00 -0.42 6.17
CA SER A 250 30.45 -0.13 7.52
C SER A 250 29.45 -0.83 8.43
N GLY A 251 29.89 -1.91 9.07
CA GLY A 251 29.09 -2.78 9.90
C GLY A 251 28.35 -2.04 11.01
N PHE A 252 27.09 -1.76 10.77
CA PHE A 252 26.09 -1.49 11.79
C PHE A 252 25.19 -2.71 12.04
N ALA A 253 25.48 -3.84 11.41
CA ALA A 253 24.92 -5.13 11.75
C ALA A 253 25.86 -5.80 12.77
N GLY A 254 25.50 -5.69 14.06
CA GLY A 254 26.12 -6.50 15.11
C GLY A 254 25.82 -7.98 14.88
N GLY A 255 26.69 -8.68 14.22
CA GLY A 255 26.63 -10.12 13.99
C GLY A 255 27.86 -10.55 13.20
N ASN A 256 28.78 -11.28 13.85
CA ASN A 256 29.94 -11.89 13.25
C ASN A 256 29.55 -12.92 12.18
N ILE A 257 29.48 -12.50 10.93
CA ILE A 257 29.53 -13.41 9.78
C ILE A 257 30.72 -12.94 8.93
N GLU A 258 31.76 -13.74 8.88
CA GLU A 258 32.90 -13.51 7.99
C GLU A 258 32.41 -13.43 6.54
N PRO A 259 32.74 -12.37 5.79
CA PRO A 259 32.41 -12.31 4.37
C PRO A 259 33.32 -13.25 3.61
N ALA A 260 32.71 -14.13 2.80
CA ALA A 260 33.45 -14.85 1.77
C ALA A 260 34.23 -13.84 0.91
N SER A 261 35.52 -14.06 0.74
CA SER A 261 36.47 -13.22 0.03
C SER A 261 36.02 -12.86 -1.37
N GLY A 262 35.59 -11.62 -1.59
CA GLY A 262 35.23 -11.06 -2.89
C GLY A 262 34.73 -9.64 -2.75
N GLN A 263 35.56 -8.70 -3.20
CA GLN A 263 35.34 -7.28 -3.48
C GLN A 263 33.95 -6.72 -3.11
N ARG A 264 33.88 -5.91 -2.05
CA ARG A 264 32.69 -5.16 -1.61
C ARG A 264 32.40 -4.02 -2.60
N ASP A 265 31.75 -4.34 -3.70
CA ASP A 265 31.20 -3.32 -4.60
C ASP A 265 30.06 -2.61 -3.88
N GLY A 266 30.04 -1.29 -3.89
CA GLY A 266 28.93 -0.50 -3.34
C GLY A 266 27.61 -0.90 -4.02
N ARG A 267 26.47 -0.80 -3.30
CA ARG A 267 25.14 -1.23 -3.81
C ARG A 267 24.77 -0.63 -5.16
N LEU A 268 25.22 0.59 -5.47
CA LEU A 268 24.99 1.24 -6.76
C LEU A 268 25.83 0.59 -7.88
N SER A 269 27.11 0.28 -7.60
CA SER A 269 27.97 -0.43 -8.55
C SER A 269 27.45 -1.84 -8.82
N ALA A 270 26.84 -2.50 -7.81
CA ALA A 270 26.17 -3.78 -8.00
C ALA A 270 24.97 -3.65 -8.96
N VAL A 271 24.10 -2.65 -8.76
CA VAL A 271 22.94 -2.39 -9.66
C VAL A 271 23.40 -2.08 -11.10
N ILE A 272 24.45 -1.25 -11.27
CA ILE A 272 25.01 -0.93 -12.60
C ILE A 272 25.64 -2.18 -13.24
N LYS A 273 26.34 -2.99 -12.44
CA LYS A 273 26.92 -4.25 -12.89
C LYS A 273 25.83 -5.24 -13.31
N ASP A 274 24.79 -5.38 -12.50
CA ASP A 274 23.61 -6.21 -12.78
C ASP A 274 22.95 -5.80 -14.09
N TYR A 275 22.75 -4.48 -14.30
CA TYR A 275 22.18 -3.95 -15.55
C TYR A 275 23.07 -4.25 -16.76
N LYS A 276 24.40 -4.08 -16.64
CA LYS A 276 25.34 -4.40 -17.72
C LYS A 276 25.36 -5.89 -18.06
N VAL A 277 25.36 -6.76 -17.03
CA VAL A 277 25.30 -8.22 -17.21
C VAL A 277 24.00 -8.61 -17.90
N TRP A 278 22.88 -8.00 -17.50
CA TRP A 278 21.59 -8.21 -18.13
C TRP A 278 21.58 -7.78 -19.60
N GLN A 279 22.14 -6.60 -19.94
CA GLN A 279 22.25 -6.14 -21.34
C GLN A 279 23.09 -7.08 -22.23
N GLN A 280 24.02 -7.81 -21.65
CA GLN A 280 24.87 -8.77 -22.37
C GLN A 280 24.23 -10.17 -22.51
N GLY A 281 22.95 -10.31 -22.16
CA GLY A 281 22.23 -11.59 -22.25
C GLY A 281 22.59 -12.60 -21.16
N GLY A 282 23.26 -12.14 -20.09
CA GLY A 282 23.53 -12.97 -18.92
C GLY A 282 22.26 -13.20 -18.12
N ALA A 283 21.94 -14.46 -17.76
CA ALA A 283 20.87 -14.78 -16.85
C ALA A 283 21.10 -14.04 -15.52
N SER A 284 20.17 -13.14 -15.17
CA SER A 284 20.35 -12.31 -13.98
C SER A 284 19.81 -13.02 -12.76
N ASN A 285 20.68 -13.70 -12.02
CA ASN A 285 20.38 -14.25 -10.69
C ASN A 285 20.28 -13.16 -9.62
N THR A 286 20.21 -11.88 -10.02
CA THR A 286 20.13 -10.75 -9.11
C THR A 286 18.71 -10.18 -9.05
N SER A 287 18.32 -9.63 -7.90
CA SER A 287 16.98 -9.02 -7.70
C SER A 287 16.68 -7.88 -8.70
N THR A 288 17.68 -7.17 -9.18
CA THR A 288 17.52 -6.10 -10.17
C THR A 288 17.28 -6.67 -11.56
N GLY A 289 18.09 -7.65 -11.96
CA GLY A 289 17.95 -8.30 -13.26
C GLY A 289 16.64 -9.06 -13.39
N GLN A 290 16.23 -9.83 -12.37
CA GLN A 290 14.93 -10.51 -12.37
C GLN A 290 13.76 -9.52 -12.60
N ARG A 291 13.79 -8.34 -11.99
CA ARG A 291 12.75 -7.33 -12.21
C ARG A 291 12.76 -6.75 -13.62
N LEU A 292 13.93 -6.62 -14.24
CA LEU A 292 14.05 -6.21 -15.64
C LEU A 292 13.47 -7.28 -16.57
N ASP A 293 13.78 -8.56 -16.30
CA ASP A 293 13.20 -9.69 -17.04
C ASP A 293 11.68 -9.73 -16.88
N PHE A 294 11.18 -9.56 -15.65
CA PHE A 294 9.75 -9.51 -15.39
C PHE A 294 9.07 -8.38 -16.16
N ALA A 295 9.67 -7.19 -16.16
CA ALA A 295 9.12 -6.03 -16.88
C ALA A 295 9.15 -6.24 -18.38
N THR A 296 10.29 -6.64 -18.95
CA THR A 296 10.46 -6.80 -20.41
C THR A 296 9.52 -7.87 -20.97
N ASN A 297 9.46 -9.04 -20.30
CA ASN A 297 8.61 -10.13 -20.78
C ASN A 297 7.12 -9.83 -20.54
N SER A 298 6.76 -9.16 -19.45
CA SER A 298 5.36 -8.70 -19.25
C SER A 298 4.94 -7.70 -20.33
N ILE A 299 5.80 -6.74 -20.71
CA ILE A 299 5.52 -5.79 -21.79
C ILE A 299 5.36 -6.52 -23.13
N ALA A 300 6.14 -7.55 -23.41
CA ALA A 300 5.99 -8.37 -24.63
C ALA A 300 4.61 -9.05 -24.66
N ILE A 301 4.16 -9.64 -23.54
CA ILE A 301 2.83 -10.25 -23.42
C ILE A 301 1.73 -9.21 -23.59
N VAL A 302 1.83 -8.04 -22.97
CA VAL A 302 0.87 -6.93 -23.15
C VAL A 302 0.81 -6.49 -24.61
N SER A 303 1.95 -6.42 -25.29
CA SER A 303 2.02 -6.05 -26.71
C SER A 303 1.33 -7.06 -27.61
N ALA A 304 1.34 -8.35 -27.27
CA ALA A 304 0.62 -9.41 -27.96
C ALA A 304 -0.89 -9.40 -27.67
N HIS A 305 -1.30 -8.94 -26.49
CA HIS A 305 -2.70 -8.93 -26.02
C HIS A 305 -3.13 -7.55 -25.47
N PRO A 306 -3.07 -6.45 -26.27
CA PRO A 306 -3.11 -5.08 -25.73
C PRO A 306 -4.49 -4.64 -25.22
N ILE A 307 -5.60 -5.21 -25.71
CA ILE A 307 -6.95 -4.69 -25.41
C ILE A 307 -7.53 -5.31 -24.13
N ILE A 308 -7.61 -6.64 -24.08
CA ILE A 308 -8.28 -7.39 -22.99
C ILE A 308 -7.33 -8.29 -22.19
N GLY A 309 -6.06 -8.34 -22.58
CA GLY A 309 -5.07 -9.22 -21.94
C GLY A 309 -5.36 -10.71 -22.12
N VAL A 310 -4.73 -11.52 -21.29
CA VAL A 310 -4.85 -13.00 -21.31
C VAL A 310 -5.95 -13.53 -20.38
N GLY A 311 -6.71 -12.65 -19.73
CA GLY A 311 -7.72 -12.99 -18.74
C GLY A 311 -7.14 -13.07 -17.31
N THR A 312 -8.04 -12.85 -16.32
CA THR A 312 -7.66 -12.91 -14.90
C THR A 312 -7.17 -14.30 -14.52
N GLY A 313 -5.99 -14.37 -13.86
CA GLY A 313 -5.31 -15.64 -13.52
C GLY A 313 -4.40 -16.17 -14.62
N GLY A 314 -4.40 -15.55 -15.81
CA GLY A 314 -3.57 -16.00 -16.94
C GLY A 314 -2.11 -15.56 -16.88
N PHE A 315 -1.72 -14.69 -15.93
CA PHE A 315 -0.36 -14.14 -15.87
C PHE A 315 0.73 -15.22 -15.81
N ALA A 316 0.64 -16.14 -14.84
CA ALA A 316 1.70 -17.13 -14.59
C ALA A 316 1.93 -18.03 -15.81
N ALA A 317 0.85 -18.49 -16.46
CA ALA A 317 0.93 -19.35 -17.63
C ALA A 317 1.48 -18.58 -18.86
N ALA A 318 1.00 -17.36 -19.10
CA ALA A 318 1.48 -16.54 -20.21
C ALA A 318 2.95 -16.16 -20.02
N TYR A 319 3.37 -15.85 -18.78
CA TYR A 319 4.76 -15.54 -18.49
C TYR A 319 5.67 -16.78 -18.69
N ALA A 320 5.27 -17.93 -18.17
CA ALA A 320 6.03 -19.19 -18.37
C ALA A 320 6.19 -19.52 -19.85
N GLN A 321 5.13 -19.36 -20.64
CA GLN A 321 5.20 -19.56 -22.11
C GLN A 321 6.13 -18.54 -22.78
N GLN A 322 6.11 -17.28 -22.34
CA GLN A 322 6.92 -16.20 -22.91
C GLN A 322 8.42 -16.43 -22.71
N VAL A 323 8.81 -17.03 -21.57
CA VAL A 323 10.21 -17.24 -21.19
C VAL A 323 10.71 -18.66 -21.51
N ASP A 324 9.86 -19.51 -22.08
CA ASP A 324 10.23 -20.88 -22.42
C ASP A 324 11.43 -20.91 -23.38
N GLY A 325 12.45 -21.70 -23.07
CA GLY A 325 13.69 -21.79 -23.81
C GLY A 325 14.65 -20.59 -23.68
N LEU A 326 14.30 -19.52 -22.94
CA LEU A 326 15.16 -18.34 -22.76
C LEU A 326 16.14 -18.46 -21.58
N GLY A 327 16.06 -19.53 -20.78
CA GLY A 327 16.87 -19.66 -19.57
C GLY A 327 16.50 -18.67 -18.44
N ILE A 328 15.33 -18.04 -18.54
CA ILE A 328 14.77 -17.12 -17.55
C ILE A 328 13.81 -17.88 -16.65
N GLU A 329 13.90 -17.67 -15.35
CA GLU A 329 13.00 -18.31 -14.38
C GLU A 329 11.57 -17.75 -14.51
N ALA A 330 10.59 -18.67 -14.60
CA ALA A 330 9.17 -18.28 -14.63
C ALA A 330 8.72 -17.70 -13.29
N THR A 331 7.86 -16.68 -13.34
CA THR A 331 7.28 -16.06 -12.14
C THR A 331 5.77 -16.05 -12.18
N VAL A 332 5.16 -16.06 -10.99
CA VAL A 332 3.71 -15.89 -10.82
C VAL A 332 3.31 -14.43 -10.55
N ASN A 333 4.29 -13.54 -10.36
CA ASN A 333 4.06 -12.13 -10.05
C ASN A 333 5.24 -11.27 -10.56
N PRO A 334 4.99 -10.25 -11.38
CA PRO A 334 6.05 -9.36 -11.90
C PRO A 334 6.55 -8.35 -10.85
N HIS A 335 6.01 -8.34 -9.62
CA HIS A 335 6.27 -7.32 -8.60
C HIS A 335 6.03 -5.89 -9.09
N ASN A 336 5.04 -5.73 -9.96
CA ASN A 336 4.53 -4.46 -10.47
C ASN A 336 3.04 -4.63 -10.77
N GLU A 337 2.21 -3.93 -10.00
CA GLU A 337 0.75 -4.03 -10.08
C GLU A 337 0.22 -3.67 -11.47
N TYR A 338 0.77 -2.60 -12.07
CA TYR A 338 0.31 -2.14 -13.38
C TYR A 338 0.59 -3.16 -14.47
N LEU A 339 1.79 -3.77 -14.47
CA LEU A 339 2.14 -4.82 -15.42
C LEU A 339 1.34 -6.10 -15.17
N ASN A 340 1.16 -6.47 -13.89
CA ASN A 340 0.36 -7.63 -13.53
C ASN A 340 -1.07 -7.52 -14.06
N LEU A 341 -1.70 -6.37 -13.86
CA LEU A 341 -3.06 -6.11 -14.33
C LEU A 341 -3.11 -5.90 -15.86
N ALA A 342 -2.08 -5.27 -16.46
CA ALA A 342 -2.01 -5.07 -17.89
C ALA A 342 -1.89 -6.40 -18.66
N VAL A 343 -1.09 -7.34 -18.17
CA VAL A 343 -1.01 -8.69 -18.78
C VAL A 343 -2.37 -9.39 -18.72
N GLN A 344 -3.07 -9.30 -17.59
CA GLN A 344 -4.33 -10.00 -17.39
C GLN A 344 -5.52 -9.34 -18.11
N LEU A 345 -5.58 -8.00 -18.17
CA LEU A 345 -6.76 -7.23 -18.57
C LEU A 345 -6.47 -6.20 -19.68
N GLY A 346 -5.26 -6.22 -20.26
CA GLY A 346 -4.84 -5.29 -21.30
C GLY A 346 -4.79 -3.84 -20.80
N ILE A 347 -5.11 -2.91 -21.70
CA ILE A 347 -5.08 -1.47 -21.41
C ILE A 347 -6.03 -1.07 -20.27
N LEU A 348 -7.15 -1.77 -20.10
CA LEU A 348 -8.07 -1.53 -18.99
C LEU A 348 -7.43 -1.88 -17.65
N GLY A 349 -6.67 -2.98 -17.59
CA GLY A 349 -5.92 -3.38 -16.40
C GLY A 349 -4.82 -2.37 -16.02
N LEU A 350 -4.21 -1.72 -17.01
CA LEU A 350 -3.23 -0.65 -16.80
C LEU A 350 -3.89 0.63 -16.26
N LEU A 351 -5.03 1.02 -16.82
CA LEU A 351 -5.68 2.32 -16.54
C LEU A 351 -6.51 2.30 -15.24
N MET A 352 -7.12 1.18 -14.89
CA MET A 352 -8.05 1.12 -13.75
C MET A 352 -7.40 1.42 -12.40
N PRO A 353 -6.23 0.88 -12.01
CA PRO A 353 -5.59 1.28 -10.77
C PRO A 353 -5.17 2.76 -10.78
N ALA A 354 -4.67 3.27 -11.90
CA ALA A 354 -4.35 4.70 -12.04
C ALA A 354 -5.59 5.58 -11.87
N LEU A 355 -6.72 5.18 -12.45
CA LEU A 355 -8.01 5.86 -12.27
C LEU A 355 -8.47 5.81 -10.80
N LEU A 356 -8.34 4.66 -10.13
CA LEU A 356 -8.68 4.54 -8.71
C LEU A 356 -7.89 5.54 -7.86
N PHE A 357 -6.56 5.61 -8.03
CA PHE A 357 -5.73 6.54 -7.27
C PHE A 357 -6.03 8.00 -7.63
N LEU A 358 -6.31 8.30 -8.91
CA LEU A 358 -6.73 9.64 -9.35
C LEU A 358 -8.07 10.05 -8.74
N VAL A 359 -9.04 9.14 -8.67
CA VAL A 359 -10.34 9.39 -8.04
C VAL A 359 -10.17 9.65 -6.54
N VAL A 360 -9.35 8.85 -5.84
CA VAL A 360 -9.02 9.08 -4.42
C VAL A 360 -8.41 10.47 -4.23
N TRP A 361 -7.45 10.85 -5.06
CA TRP A 361 -6.82 12.17 -5.04
C TRP A 361 -7.81 13.31 -5.25
N GLN A 362 -8.64 13.21 -6.30
CA GLN A 362 -9.59 14.26 -6.66
C GLN A 362 -10.72 14.40 -5.63
N GLN A 363 -11.23 13.27 -5.12
CA GLN A 363 -12.32 13.26 -4.16
C GLN A 363 -11.88 13.64 -2.74
N ALA A 364 -10.59 13.64 -2.44
CA ALA A 364 -10.04 14.09 -1.17
C ALA A 364 -10.52 15.52 -0.80
N LYS A 365 -10.78 16.38 -1.79
CA LYS A 365 -11.34 17.74 -1.58
C LYS A 365 -12.72 17.74 -0.89
N GLY A 366 -13.49 16.67 -1.01
CA GLY A 366 -14.81 16.50 -0.36
C GLY A 366 -14.73 15.95 1.08
N LEU A 367 -13.52 15.74 1.62
CA LEU A 367 -13.33 15.28 3.00
C LEU A 367 -13.42 16.45 3.99
N PRO A 368 -13.89 16.19 5.25
CA PRO A 368 -14.22 17.25 6.20
C PRO A 368 -13.05 18.15 6.57
N GLY A 369 -11.91 17.56 6.92
CA GLY A 369 -10.76 18.28 7.46
C GLY A 369 -9.54 18.32 6.52
N PRO A 370 -8.60 19.25 6.76
CA PRO A 370 -7.36 19.30 6.00
C PRO A 370 -6.48 18.06 6.24
N LEU A 371 -6.46 17.52 7.45
CA LEU A 371 -5.69 16.32 7.78
C LEU A 371 -6.18 15.12 6.97
N GLU A 372 -7.50 14.88 6.91
CA GLU A 372 -8.07 13.79 6.13
C GLU A 372 -7.81 13.95 4.62
N ARG A 373 -7.83 15.18 4.11
CA ARG A 373 -7.52 15.47 2.69
C ARG A 373 -6.08 15.13 2.36
N ASP A 374 -5.14 15.52 3.21
CA ASP A 374 -3.73 15.26 3.00
C ASP A 374 -3.40 13.78 3.19
N LEU A 375 -4.04 13.10 4.16
CA LEU A 375 -3.93 11.64 4.33
C LEU A 375 -4.45 10.88 3.09
N ALA A 376 -5.60 11.27 2.54
CA ALA A 376 -6.17 10.62 1.35
C ALA A 376 -5.27 10.80 0.12
N ARG A 377 -4.72 11.99 -0.08
CA ARG A 377 -3.76 12.27 -1.16
C ARG A 377 -2.45 11.51 -0.96
N GLY A 378 -1.93 11.48 0.28
CA GLY A 378 -0.75 10.69 0.62
C GLY A 378 -0.97 9.21 0.37
N LEU A 379 -2.13 8.67 0.73
CA LEU A 379 -2.52 7.28 0.44
C LEU A 379 -2.51 7.00 -1.08
N ALA A 380 -3.11 7.89 -1.87
CA ALA A 380 -3.10 7.76 -3.33
C ALA A 380 -1.68 7.76 -3.91
N ILE A 381 -0.79 8.65 -3.44
CA ILE A 381 0.61 8.69 -3.88
C ILE A 381 1.36 7.42 -3.44
N ALA A 382 1.22 7.02 -2.17
CA ALA A 382 1.91 5.85 -1.63
C ALA A 382 1.59 4.59 -2.45
N PHE A 383 0.31 4.40 -2.79
CA PHE A 383 -0.11 3.26 -3.59
C PHE A 383 0.23 3.41 -5.08
N ALA A 384 0.05 4.60 -5.66
CA ALA A 384 0.43 4.82 -7.05
C ALA A 384 1.92 4.56 -7.30
N VAL A 385 2.78 5.00 -6.38
CA VAL A 385 4.24 4.78 -6.46
C VAL A 385 4.60 3.35 -6.04
N GLY A 386 4.03 2.84 -4.95
CA GLY A 386 4.33 1.51 -4.45
C GLY A 386 3.96 0.39 -5.42
N CYS A 387 2.85 0.54 -6.15
CA CYS A 387 2.39 -0.38 -7.19
C CYS A 387 3.33 -0.48 -8.40
N LEU A 388 4.27 0.45 -8.59
CA LEU A 388 5.35 0.32 -9.58
C LEU A 388 6.41 -0.72 -9.19
N PHE A 389 6.51 -1.05 -7.89
CA PHE A 389 7.57 -1.91 -7.36
C PHE A 389 7.06 -3.16 -6.64
N ASN A 390 5.75 -3.25 -6.39
CA ASN A 390 5.07 -4.37 -5.75
C ASN A 390 3.62 -4.47 -6.25
N SER A 391 2.99 -5.63 -6.05
CA SER A 391 1.56 -5.84 -6.31
C SER A 391 0.74 -5.51 -5.06
N MET A 392 0.74 -4.23 -4.63
CA MET A 392 0.22 -3.81 -3.33
C MET A 392 -1.29 -3.99 -3.15
N LEU A 393 -2.08 -3.95 -4.23
CA LEU A 393 -3.52 -4.17 -4.14
C LEU A 393 -3.86 -5.67 -4.06
N MET A 394 -2.94 -6.54 -4.53
CA MET A 394 -3.05 -7.99 -4.47
C MET A 394 -2.54 -8.56 -3.14
N ASP A 395 -1.60 -7.87 -2.48
CA ASP A 395 -1.03 -8.29 -1.20
C ASP A 395 -1.99 -7.96 -0.06
N HIS A 396 -2.33 -8.98 0.75
CA HIS A 396 -3.41 -8.90 1.75
C HIS A 396 -3.26 -7.74 2.72
N VAL A 397 -2.06 -7.50 3.27
CA VAL A 397 -1.85 -6.45 4.29
C VAL A 397 -1.98 -5.06 3.69
N GLU A 398 -1.35 -4.84 2.55
CA GLU A 398 -1.34 -3.55 1.85
C GLU A 398 -2.71 -3.29 1.22
N GLY A 399 -3.33 -4.29 0.57
CA GLY A 399 -4.67 -4.19 -0.02
C GLY A 399 -5.73 -3.90 1.03
N LEU A 400 -5.69 -4.61 2.16
CA LEU A 400 -6.60 -4.38 3.28
C LEU A 400 -6.37 -3.00 3.93
N LEU A 401 -5.10 -2.58 4.11
CA LEU A 401 -4.79 -1.24 4.59
C LEU A 401 -5.41 -0.17 3.69
N PHE A 402 -5.25 -0.31 2.36
CA PHE A 402 -5.81 0.61 1.39
C PHE A 402 -7.34 0.68 1.51
N ALA A 403 -8.01 -0.47 1.44
CA ALA A 403 -9.46 -0.55 1.52
C ALA A 403 -10.02 0.00 2.83
N TRP A 404 -9.37 -0.34 3.94
CA TRP A 404 -9.75 0.14 5.27
C TRP A 404 -9.53 1.65 5.43
N CYS A 405 -8.38 2.17 4.98
CA CYS A 405 -8.11 3.61 4.98
C CYS A 405 -9.11 4.39 4.12
N LEU A 406 -9.48 3.86 2.94
CA LEU A 406 -10.57 4.46 2.15
C LEU A 406 -11.88 4.50 2.93
N GLY A 407 -12.21 3.43 3.66
CA GLY A 407 -13.38 3.39 4.53
C GLY A 407 -13.37 4.48 5.60
N VAL A 408 -12.27 4.59 6.34
CA VAL A 408 -12.12 5.58 7.42
C VAL A 408 -12.14 7.00 6.88
N LEU A 409 -11.40 7.29 5.81
CA LEU A 409 -11.29 8.64 5.27
C LEU A 409 -12.60 9.06 4.58
N PHE A 410 -13.12 8.23 3.66
CA PHE A 410 -14.29 8.57 2.86
C PHE A 410 -15.63 8.24 3.53
N GLY A 411 -15.65 7.62 4.70
CA GLY A 411 -16.85 7.53 5.54
C GLY A 411 -17.47 8.91 5.88
N GLY A 412 -16.63 9.94 5.97
CA GLY A 412 -17.05 11.33 6.16
C GLY A 412 -17.23 12.14 4.87
N TYR A 413 -17.15 11.52 3.70
CA TYR A 413 -17.25 12.20 2.42
C TYR A 413 -18.58 12.90 2.24
N MET A 414 -18.54 14.16 1.82
CA MET A 414 -19.69 14.96 1.43
C MET A 414 -19.56 15.32 -0.05
N PRO A 415 -20.47 14.84 -0.92
CA PRO A 415 -20.42 15.23 -2.32
C PRO A 415 -20.61 16.75 -2.43
N PRO A 416 -19.89 17.42 -3.36
CA PRO A 416 -20.11 18.84 -3.60
C PRO A 416 -21.58 19.07 -3.96
N ARG A 417 -22.23 20.05 -3.31
CA ARG A 417 -23.60 20.43 -3.64
C ARG A 417 -23.68 20.78 -5.13
N LYS A 418 -24.57 20.11 -5.84
CA LYS A 418 -24.91 20.54 -7.21
C LYS A 418 -25.40 21.99 -7.11
N PRO A 419 -24.94 22.92 -7.96
CA PRO A 419 -25.53 24.25 -8.00
C PRO A 419 -27.04 24.09 -8.23
N GLU A 420 -27.84 24.70 -7.36
CA GLU A 420 -29.29 24.79 -7.60
C GLU A 420 -29.46 25.50 -8.94
N VAL A 421 -30.05 24.82 -9.90
CA VAL A 421 -30.50 25.45 -11.14
C VAL A 421 -31.65 26.35 -10.70
N ILE A 422 -31.36 27.66 -10.51
CA ILE A 422 -32.38 28.66 -10.32
C ILE A 422 -33.19 28.70 -11.63
N THR A 423 -34.25 27.94 -11.69
CA THR A 423 -35.27 28.10 -12.73
C THR A 423 -35.95 29.44 -12.44
N THR A 424 -35.44 30.50 -13.09
CA THR A 424 -36.19 31.75 -13.22
C THR A 424 -37.40 31.46 -14.08
N THR A 425 -38.57 31.30 -13.42
CA THR A 425 -39.89 31.34 -14.06
C THR A 425 -40.27 32.77 -14.37
#